data_3cadb599510d51342c10a11a306a826d
#
_entry.id   3cadb599510d51342c10a11a306a826d
#
_cell.length_a   1.000
_cell.length_b   1.000
_cell.length_c   1.000
_cell.angle_alpha   90.00
_cell.angle_beta   90.00
_cell.angle_gamma   90.00
#
_symmetry.space_group_name_H-M   'P 1'
#
loop_
_entity.id
_entity.type
_entity.pdbx_description
1 polymer ?
#
loop_
_entity_poly.entity_id
_entity_poly.type
_entity_poly.pdbx_seq_one_letter_code
_entity_poly.pdbx_strand_id
1 'polypeptide(L)'
;KYTTDDIVTGPTSLYAVATDIEVASDVNRYTYTLTDPYFYAEDHEGFRPTGGAFHDKQHGWSFGADDKIDIISGRHSLIFVTGCKYSNASTIKLMKGETEVGSITLDKSKDGAMQSIEYTGEPGTLTLVADGAMYIHKLIVANLGDASTEKNELGYYVCAAGNGGNFLTMLDLANANSSATERTCIFLPNGVYDLGKTVLTTVSGNNISIIGQSMGKTIIKNAPDIKNEGIGTTATLYVTGKNLYMQDLTLQNALDYYASGSAGRAVCLQDKGDNTICKNVRMLSYQDTYYSNGNGKYYWEDSDIHGTVDFLCGGGDVYYNRCTFVTE
;
A
#
# COMPACT_ATOMS: atom_id res chain seq x y z
N LYS A 1 -12.33 -0.16 24.61
CA LYS A 1 -13.61 -0.84 24.35
C LYS A 1 -14.69 0.20 24.63
N TYR A 2 -15.33 0.71 23.57
CA TYR A 2 -16.48 1.57 23.73
C TYR A 2 -17.68 0.72 24.10
N THR A 3 -18.46 1.18 25.06
CA THR A 3 -19.70 0.52 25.44
C THR A 3 -20.86 1.21 24.71
N THR A 4 -22.05 0.57 24.71
CA THR A 4 -23.26 1.15 24.11
C THR A 4 -23.70 2.49 24.74
N ASP A 5 -23.08 2.86 25.87
CA ASP A 5 -23.38 4.08 26.61
C ASP A 5 -22.44 5.25 26.25
N ASP A 6 -21.42 4.98 25.43
CA ASP A 6 -20.50 6.02 24.96
C ASP A 6 -21.20 6.87 23.89
N ILE A 7 -21.60 8.08 24.24
CA ILE A 7 -22.18 9.04 23.32
C ILE A 7 -21.05 9.60 22.46
N VAL A 8 -21.01 9.13 21.21
CA VAL A 8 -20.04 9.62 20.23
C VAL A 8 -20.69 10.75 19.44
N THR A 9 -20.27 11.98 19.71
CA THR A 9 -20.74 13.17 18.99
C THR A 9 -19.75 13.53 17.89
N GLY A 10 -20.18 13.48 16.63
CA GLY A 10 -19.38 13.87 15.48
C GLY A 10 -18.69 12.68 14.76
N PRO A 11 -17.66 12.94 13.94
CA PRO A 11 -17.02 11.91 13.10
C PRO A 11 -16.37 10.75 13.88
N THR A 12 -16.32 10.81 15.19
CA THR A 12 -15.82 9.75 16.08
C THR A 12 -16.75 8.54 16.22
N SER A 13 -17.97 8.57 15.70
CA SER A 13 -18.88 7.39 15.65
C SER A 13 -18.34 6.19 14.85
N LEU A 14 -17.28 6.41 14.09
CA LEU A 14 -16.58 5.38 13.31
C LEU A 14 -15.84 4.34 14.16
N TYR A 15 -15.58 4.63 15.42
CA TYR A 15 -14.74 3.77 16.26
C TYR A 15 -15.47 2.59 16.92
N ALA A 16 -16.79 2.57 16.89
CA ALA A 16 -17.56 1.53 17.55
C ALA A 16 -17.55 0.17 16.84
N VAL A 17 -17.18 0.15 15.56
CA VAL A 17 -17.35 -1.03 14.70
C VAL A 17 -16.20 -2.02 14.77
N ALA A 18 -15.03 -1.61 15.26
CA ALA A 18 -13.79 -2.39 15.11
C ALA A 18 -13.44 -3.30 16.30
N THR A 19 -14.30 -3.46 17.31
CA THR A 19 -13.89 -4.11 18.58
C THR A 19 -13.95 -5.64 18.57
N ASP A 20 -14.57 -6.26 17.59
CA ASP A 20 -14.81 -7.72 17.58
C ASP A 20 -14.21 -8.45 16.36
N ILE A 21 -13.24 -7.83 15.67
CA ILE A 21 -12.57 -8.48 14.54
C ILE A 21 -11.49 -9.41 15.09
N GLU A 22 -11.67 -10.70 14.89
CA GLU A 22 -10.59 -11.67 15.09
C GLU A 22 -9.42 -11.31 14.18
N VAL A 23 -8.23 -11.23 14.76
CA VAL A 23 -7.01 -10.96 14.04
C VAL A 23 -6.69 -12.16 13.16
N ALA A 24 -6.79 -12.01 11.85
CA ALA A 24 -6.29 -13.01 10.93
C ALA A 24 -4.77 -13.12 11.11
N SER A 25 -4.29 -14.23 11.65
CA SER A 25 -2.90 -14.40 12.10
C SER A 25 -1.91 -14.60 10.95
N ASP A 26 -2.35 -15.00 9.74
CA ASP A 26 -1.47 -15.52 8.70
C ASP A 26 -1.75 -14.93 7.32
N VAL A 27 -1.62 -13.60 7.18
CA VAL A 27 -1.60 -12.98 5.85
C VAL A 27 -0.19 -13.09 5.27
N ASN A 28 0.03 -14.06 4.40
CA ASN A 28 1.25 -14.17 3.61
C ASN A 28 1.13 -13.30 2.36
N ARG A 29 2.13 -12.45 2.13
CA ARG A 29 2.16 -11.54 1.01
C ARG A 29 3.48 -11.67 0.25
N TYR A 30 3.38 -11.97 -1.03
CA TYR A 30 4.51 -12.03 -1.96
C TYR A 30 4.43 -10.84 -2.91
N THR A 31 5.51 -10.08 -3.02
CA THR A 31 5.59 -8.93 -3.91
C THR A 31 6.73 -9.12 -4.90
N TYR A 32 6.42 -9.11 -6.19
CA TYR A 32 7.36 -9.29 -7.28
C TYR A 32 7.44 -8.00 -8.09
N THR A 33 8.54 -7.25 -7.91
CA THR A 33 8.79 -5.98 -8.62
C THR A 33 9.55 -6.29 -9.91
N LEU A 34 8.80 -6.48 -10.99
CA LEU A 34 9.33 -6.97 -12.26
C LEU A 34 10.06 -5.89 -13.08
N THR A 35 10.01 -4.64 -12.64
CA THR A 35 10.81 -3.52 -13.19
C THR A 35 12.19 -3.43 -12.55
N ASP A 36 12.48 -4.19 -11.49
CA ASP A 36 13.80 -4.28 -10.90
C ASP A 36 14.67 -5.25 -11.71
N PRO A 37 15.77 -4.80 -12.36
CA PRO A 37 16.64 -5.68 -13.13
C PRO A 37 17.36 -6.73 -12.28
N TYR A 38 17.51 -6.48 -10.98
CA TYR A 38 18.14 -7.42 -10.06
C TYR A 38 17.18 -8.51 -9.57
N PHE A 39 15.86 -8.34 -9.76
CA PHE A 39 14.85 -9.35 -9.45
C PHE A 39 15.16 -10.71 -10.08
N TYR A 40 15.74 -10.73 -11.27
CA TYR A 40 16.02 -11.95 -12.04
C TYR A 40 17.35 -12.64 -11.68
N ALA A 41 18.10 -12.05 -10.76
CA ALA A 41 19.36 -12.64 -10.30
C ALA A 41 19.17 -13.76 -9.26
N GLU A 42 17.96 -13.88 -8.70
CA GLU A 42 17.64 -14.82 -7.62
C GLU A 42 16.31 -15.52 -7.90
N ASP A 43 16.13 -16.71 -7.36
CA ASP A 43 14.84 -17.40 -7.35
C ASP A 43 13.92 -16.77 -6.30
N HIS A 44 12.66 -16.58 -6.66
CA HIS A 44 11.64 -16.03 -5.75
C HIS A 44 10.60 -17.10 -5.41
N GLU A 45 10.34 -17.24 -4.10
CA GLU A 45 9.29 -18.13 -3.64
C GLU A 45 7.94 -17.77 -4.28
N GLY A 46 7.26 -18.77 -4.83
CA GLY A 46 5.94 -18.60 -5.42
C GLY A 46 5.91 -17.83 -6.74
N PHE A 47 7.05 -17.62 -7.42
CA PHE A 47 7.11 -17.02 -8.74
C PHE A 47 7.88 -17.95 -9.70
N ARG A 48 7.18 -18.61 -10.60
CA ARG A 48 7.77 -19.56 -11.56
C ARG A 48 7.29 -19.25 -12.97
N PRO A 49 8.04 -18.42 -13.72
CA PRO A 49 7.67 -18.09 -15.09
C PRO A 49 8.03 -19.21 -16.06
N THR A 50 7.19 -19.40 -17.07
CA THR A 50 7.46 -20.22 -18.26
C THR A 50 7.23 -19.34 -19.49
N GLY A 51 8.28 -18.99 -20.19
CA GLY A 51 8.26 -17.95 -21.22
C GLY A 51 8.40 -16.54 -20.66
N GLY A 52 8.35 -15.56 -21.52
CA GLY A 52 8.58 -14.16 -21.18
C GLY A 52 10.04 -13.84 -20.85
N ALA A 53 10.32 -12.57 -20.61
CA ALA A 53 11.64 -12.10 -20.21
C ALA A 53 11.58 -10.68 -19.64
N PHE A 54 12.58 -10.31 -18.84
CA PHE A 54 12.80 -8.90 -18.47
C PHE A 54 13.00 -8.05 -19.73
N HIS A 55 12.24 -6.98 -19.85
CA HIS A 55 12.34 -6.05 -20.98
C HIS A 55 13.23 -4.87 -20.63
N ASP A 56 12.81 -4.03 -19.68
CA ASP A 56 13.57 -2.90 -19.17
C ASP A 56 12.99 -2.41 -17.83
N LYS A 57 13.64 -1.40 -17.21
CA LYS A 57 13.24 -0.83 -15.92
C LYS A 57 11.90 -0.10 -15.94
N GLN A 58 11.41 0.29 -17.12
CA GLN A 58 10.12 0.97 -17.26
C GLN A 58 8.97 -0.04 -17.42
N HIS A 59 9.20 -1.09 -18.21
CA HIS A 59 8.15 -2.00 -18.64
C HIS A 59 8.14 -3.32 -17.85
N GLY A 60 9.25 -3.69 -17.21
CA GLY A 60 9.35 -4.90 -16.40
C GLY A 60 9.40 -6.17 -17.23
N TRP A 61 8.44 -7.07 -17.02
CA TRP A 61 8.38 -8.38 -17.66
C TRP A 61 7.57 -8.32 -18.96
N SER A 62 8.20 -8.66 -20.08
CA SER A 62 7.50 -8.91 -21.34
C SER A 62 6.81 -10.27 -21.27
N PHE A 63 5.49 -10.28 -21.37
CA PHE A 63 4.63 -11.43 -21.20
C PHE A 63 3.82 -11.61 -22.48
N GLY A 64 4.14 -12.64 -23.23
CA GLY A 64 3.57 -12.91 -24.56
C GLY A 64 2.36 -13.84 -24.52
N ALA A 65 1.77 -14.10 -25.68
CA ALA A 65 0.70 -15.09 -25.78
C ALA A 65 1.22 -16.47 -25.34
N ASP A 66 0.42 -17.16 -24.54
CA ASP A 66 0.70 -18.49 -23.97
C ASP A 66 1.85 -18.54 -22.94
N ASP A 67 2.51 -17.40 -22.63
CA ASP A 67 3.43 -17.34 -21.51
C ASP A 67 2.67 -17.51 -20.18
N LYS A 68 3.35 -18.09 -19.19
CA LYS A 68 2.75 -18.47 -17.90
C LYS A 68 3.60 -18.00 -16.73
N ILE A 69 2.93 -17.68 -15.64
CA ILE A 69 3.56 -17.48 -14.33
C ILE A 69 2.79 -18.29 -13.30
N ASP A 70 3.43 -19.31 -12.73
CA ASP A 70 2.86 -20.04 -11.61
C ASP A 70 3.10 -19.27 -10.30
N ILE A 71 2.03 -19.15 -9.50
CA ILE A 71 2.02 -18.49 -8.19
C ILE A 71 1.42 -19.41 -7.14
N ILE A 72 1.75 -19.17 -5.87
CA ILE A 72 1.21 -19.94 -4.74
C ILE A 72 0.03 -19.18 -4.13
N SER A 73 -1.14 -19.82 -4.06
CA SER A 73 -2.34 -19.29 -3.44
C SER A 73 -2.71 -19.99 -2.14
N GLY A 74 -3.33 -19.23 -1.22
CA GLY A 74 -4.12 -19.75 -0.10
C GLY A 74 -5.57 -20.06 -0.50
N ARG A 75 -6.40 -20.34 0.49
CA ARG A 75 -7.86 -20.56 0.28
C ARG A 75 -8.56 -19.28 -0.18
N HIS A 76 -8.08 -18.14 0.27
CA HIS A 76 -8.53 -16.82 -0.11
C HIS A 76 -7.31 -15.97 -0.47
N SER A 77 -7.22 -15.54 -1.71
CA SER A 77 -6.07 -14.79 -2.23
C SER A 77 -6.52 -13.63 -3.10
N LEU A 78 -5.83 -12.50 -2.96
CA LEU A 78 -5.90 -11.40 -3.91
C LEU A 78 -4.63 -11.38 -4.75
N ILE A 79 -4.80 -11.36 -6.05
CA ILE A 79 -3.72 -11.25 -7.01
C ILE A 79 -3.78 -9.87 -7.65
N PHE A 80 -2.80 -9.02 -7.36
CA PHE A 80 -2.73 -7.68 -7.92
C PHE A 80 -1.71 -7.64 -9.04
N VAL A 81 -2.09 -7.02 -10.14
CA VAL A 81 -1.23 -6.83 -11.31
C VAL A 81 -1.20 -5.36 -11.68
N THR A 82 0.01 -4.83 -11.81
CA THR A 82 0.27 -3.54 -12.45
C THR A 82 1.00 -3.81 -13.75
N GLY A 83 0.52 -3.25 -14.84
CA GLY A 83 1.13 -3.48 -16.15
C GLY A 83 0.51 -2.62 -17.22
N CYS A 84 0.94 -2.83 -18.46
CA CYS A 84 0.41 -2.08 -19.60
C CYS A 84 0.38 -2.91 -20.88
N LYS A 85 -0.43 -2.40 -21.82
CA LYS A 85 -0.50 -2.86 -23.19
C LYS A 85 -0.57 -1.66 -24.12
N TYR A 86 0.40 -1.53 -25.02
CA TYR A 86 0.51 -0.35 -25.89
C TYR A 86 -0.28 -0.41 -27.20
N SER A 87 -0.77 -1.60 -27.55
CA SER A 87 -1.58 -1.80 -28.76
C SER A 87 -3.02 -2.18 -28.40
N ASN A 88 -3.54 -3.23 -28.96
CA ASN A 88 -4.86 -3.74 -28.57
C ASN A 88 -4.82 -4.31 -27.16
N ALA A 89 -5.96 -4.25 -26.45
CA ALA A 89 -6.09 -4.85 -25.14
C ALA A 89 -5.71 -6.34 -25.15
N SER A 90 -5.11 -6.79 -24.04
CA SER A 90 -4.81 -8.20 -23.81
C SER A 90 -5.25 -8.59 -22.41
N THR A 91 -5.62 -9.87 -22.25
CA THR A 91 -6.16 -10.41 -21.01
C THR A 91 -5.14 -11.33 -20.34
N ILE A 92 -5.01 -11.19 -19.02
CA ILE A 92 -4.37 -12.19 -18.16
C ILE A 92 -5.49 -13.02 -17.55
N LYS A 93 -5.45 -14.31 -17.77
CA LYS A 93 -6.34 -15.29 -17.15
C LYS A 93 -5.66 -15.90 -15.95
N LEU A 94 -6.39 -16.04 -14.86
CA LEU A 94 -5.98 -16.81 -13.69
C LEU A 94 -6.58 -18.21 -13.79
N MET A 95 -5.72 -19.20 -13.82
CA MET A 95 -6.12 -20.60 -14.01
C MET A 95 -5.87 -21.42 -12.74
N LYS A 96 -6.81 -22.30 -12.39
CA LYS A 96 -6.61 -23.42 -11.46
C LYS A 96 -6.65 -24.73 -12.24
N GLY A 97 -5.47 -25.28 -12.55
CA GLY A 97 -5.38 -26.35 -13.55
C GLY A 97 -5.88 -25.86 -14.91
N GLU A 98 -6.89 -26.52 -15.47
CA GLU A 98 -7.50 -26.15 -16.76
C GLU A 98 -8.70 -25.18 -16.62
N THR A 99 -9.09 -24.82 -15.40
CA THR A 99 -10.28 -23.98 -15.15
C THR A 99 -9.85 -22.51 -14.99
N GLU A 100 -10.46 -21.63 -15.78
CA GLU A 100 -10.33 -20.17 -15.56
C GLU A 100 -11.13 -19.79 -14.33
N VAL A 101 -10.46 -19.14 -13.34
CA VAL A 101 -11.04 -18.72 -12.07
C VAL A 101 -11.11 -17.20 -11.93
N GLY A 102 -10.56 -16.47 -12.88
CA GLY A 102 -10.63 -15.01 -12.95
C GLY A 102 -9.81 -14.47 -14.09
N SER A 103 -9.99 -13.19 -14.40
CA SER A 103 -9.18 -12.52 -15.43
C SER A 103 -9.16 -11.02 -15.26
N ILE A 104 -8.13 -10.38 -15.79
CA ILE A 104 -8.01 -8.92 -15.93
C ILE A 104 -7.58 -8.57 -17.34
N THR A 105 -8.01 -7.41 -17.81
CA THR A 105 -7.62 -6.89 -19.12
C THR A 105 -6.73 -5.68 -18.95
N LEU A 106 -5.56 -5.71 -19.57
CA LEU A 106 -4.61 -4.60 -19.66
C LEU A 106 -4.78 -3.87 -21.00
N ASP A 107 -4.82 -2.57 -20.95
CA ASP A 107 -4.79 -1.68 -22.10
C ASP A 107 -3.96 -0.42 -21.78
N LYS A 108 -3.74 0.43 -22.77
CA LYS A 108 -2.95 1.64 -22.62
C LYS A 108 -3.55 2.64 -21.60
N SER A 109 -4.87 2.65 -21.44
CA SER A 109 -5.56 3.56 -20.50
C SER A 109 -5.32 3.19 -19.04
N LYS A 110 -4.88 1.95 -18.77
CA LYS A 110 -4.61 1.40 -17.46
C LYS A 110 -3.11 1.28 -17.15
N ASP A 111 -2.25 1.93 -17.94
CA ASP A 111 -0.81 1.92 -17.73
C ASP A 111 -0.47 2.42 -16.31
N GLY A 112 0.22 1.58 -15.54
CA GLY A 112 0.56 1.82 -14.13
C GLY A 112 -0.61 1.67 -13.15
N ALA A 113 -1.85 1.45 -13.61
CA ALA A 113 -2.97 1.20 -12.73
C ALA A 113 -2.91 -0.22 -12.17
N MET A 114 -3.15 -0.35 -10.87
CA MET A 114 -3.27 -1.64 -10.21
C MET A 114 -4.65 -2.24 -10.48
N GLN A 115 -4.68 -3.52 -10.82
CA GLN A 115 -5.90 -4.30 -10.98
C GLN A 115 -5.81 -5.55 -10.11
N SER A 116 -6.94 -6.12 -9.72
CA SER A 116 -6.98 -7.29 -8.84
C SER A 116 -7.87 -8.39 -9.38
N ILE A 117 -7.49 -9.64 -9.08
CA ILE A 117 -8.32 -10.83 -9.20
C ILE A 117 -8.45 -11.42 -7.81
N GLU A 118 -9.66 -11.70 -7.36
CA GLU A 118 -9.92 -12.41 -6.13
C GLU A 118 -10.13 -13.90 -6.42
N TYR A 119 -9.45 -14.74 -5.66
CA TYR A 119 -9.58 -16.19 -5.71
C TYR A 119 -10.04 -16.73 -4.37
N THR A 120 -11.11 -17.52 -4.41
CA THR A 120 -11.57 -18.31 -3.27
C THR A 120 -11.68 -19.77 -3.70
N GLY A 121 -10.96 -20.67 -3.03
CA GLY A 121 -10.95 -22.08 -3.42
C GLY A 121 -9.87 -22.89 -2.73
N GLU A 122 -9.56 -24.06 -3.25
CA GLU A 122 -8.51 -24.90 -2.69
C GLU A 122 -7.12 -24.30 -2.89
N PRO A 123 -6.30 -24.23 -1.82
CA PRO A 123 -4.96 -23.65 -1.89
C PRO A 123 -4.05 -24.43 -2.86
N GLY A 124 -2.96 -23.81 -3.27
CA GLY A 124 -1.94 -24.40 -4.11
C GLY A 124 -1.58 -23.53 -5.30
N THR A 125 -1.11 -24.14 -6.39
CA THR A 125 -0.67 -23.40 -7.57
C THR A 125 -1.84 -22.83 -8.35
N LEU A 126 -1.75 -21.54 -8.66
CA LEU A 126 -2.51 -20.85 -9.70
C LEU A 126 -1.56 -20.44 -10.81
N THR A 127 -2.05 -20.38 -12.05
CA THR A 127 -1.26 -20.00 -13.21
C THR A 127 -1.85 -18.77 -13.87
N LEU A 128 -1.06 -17.71 -14.00
CA LEU A 128 -1.37 -16.57 -14.86
C LEU A 128 -1.00 -16.92 -16.29
N VAL A 129 -1.92 -16.71 -17.24
CA VAL A 129 -1.73 -16.98 -18.67
C VAL A 129 -2.15 -15.75 -19.45
N ALA A 130 -1.27 -15.27 -20.36
CA ALA A 130 -1.59 -14.17 -21.24
C ALA A 130 -2.24 -14.66 -22.55
N ASP A 131 -3.23 -13.94 -23.07
CA ASP A 131 -3.81 -14.16 -24.40
C ASP A 131 -3.13 -13.35 -25.51
N GLY A 132 -2.20 -12.47 -25.15
CA GLY A 132 -1.45 -11.62 -26.06
C GLY A 132 -0.28 -10.90 -25.37
N ALA A 133 0.58 -10.28 -26.17
CA ALA A 133 1.77 -9.61 -25.64
C ALA A 133 1.40 -8.40 -24.79
N MET A 134 2.03 -8.27 -23.63
CA MET A 134 1.88 -7.18 -22.67
C MET A 134 3.13 -7.03 -21.81
N TYR A 135 3.13 -6.05 -20.93
CA TYR A 135 4.19 -5.85 -19.93
C TYR A 135 3.57 -5.89 -18.52
N ILE A 136 4.20 -6.64 -17.63
CA ILE A 136 3.84 -6.68 -16.20
C ILE A 136 4.94 -5.95 -15.42
N HIS A 137 4.57 -4.88 -14.73
CA HIS A 137 5.48 -4.07 -13.92
C HIS A 137 5.65 -4.64 -12.52
N LYS A 138 4.55 -5.10 -11.93
CA LYS A 138 4.49 -5.61 -10.56
C LYS A 138 3.39 -6.64 -10.44
N LEU A 139 3.68 -7.71 -9.72
CA LEU A 139 2.73 -8.74 -9.33
C LEU A 139 2.77 -8.89 -7.82
N ILE A 140 1.59 -8.95 -7.18
CA ILE A 140 1.46 -9.20 -5.76
C ILE A 140 0.48 -10.34 -5.57
N VAL A 141 0.83 -11.28 -4.71
CA VAL A 141 -0.06 -12.35 -4.25
C VAL A 141 -0.23 -12.21 -2.74
N ALA A 142 -1.42 -11.85 -2.31
CA ALA A 142 -1.76 -11.70 -0.90
C ALA A 142 -2.71 -12.81 -0.48
N ASN A 143 -2.24 -13.71 0.37
CA ASN A 143 -3.03 -14.81 0.93
C ASN A 143 -3.68 -14.31 2.23
N LEU A 144 -4.98 -14.14 2.25
CA LEU A 144 -5.73 -13.42 3.27
C LEU A 144 -6.13 -14.30 4.47
N GLY A 145 -6.04 -15.62 4.36
CA GLY A 145 -6.61 -16.51 5.36
C GLY A 145 -8.12 -16.24 5.50
N ASP A 146 -8.55 -15.92 6.71
CA ASP A 146 -9.96 -15.60 7.01
C ASP A 146 -10.29 -14.10 6.96
N ALA A 147 -9.32 -13.24 6.52
CA ALA A 147 -9.56 -11.80 6.42
C ALA A 147 -10.56 -11.48 5.30
N SER A 148 -11.55 -10.66 5.63
CA SER A 148 -12.55 -10.22 4.66
C SER A 148 -12.01 -9.13 3.74
N THR A 149 -12.37 -9.22 2.46
CA THR A 149 -12.18 -8.16 1.45
C THR A 149 -13.43 -7.31 1.27
N GLU A 150 -14.50 -7.66 1.96
CA GLU A 150 -15.74 -6.92 1.90
C GLU A 150 -15.70 -5.68 2.77
N LYS A 151 -16.39 -4.65 2.34
CA LYS A 151 -16.61 -3.46 3.15
C LYS A 151 -17.64 -3.78 4.23
N ASN A 152 -17.43 -3.24 5.44
CA ASN A 152 -18.41 -3.31 6.50
C ASN A 152 -19.68 -2.51 6.17
N GLU A 153 -20.67 -2.50 7.06
CA GLU A 153 -21.95 -1.78 6.89
C GLU A 153 -21.78 -0.27 6.68
N LEU A 154 -20.66 0.31 7.12
CA LEU A 154 -20.31 1.72 6.91
C LEU A 154 -19.55 1.97 5.60
N GLY A 155 -19.29 0.93 4.81
CA GLY A 155 -18.57 1.03 3.56
C GLY A 155 -17.05 1.09 3.71
N TYR A 156 -16.47 0.64 4.84
CA TYR A 156 -15.03 0.64 5.09
C TYR A 156 -14.41 -0.74 4.93
N TYR A 157 -13.21 -0.80 4.35
CA TYR A 157 -12.32 -1.92 4.53
C TYR A 157 -11.74 -1.86 5.95
N VAL A 158 -11.92 -2.90 6.73
CA VAL A 158 -11.41 -2.94 8.11
C VAL A 158 -10.20 -3.88 8.17
N CYS A 159 -9.06 -3.34 8.58
CA CYS A 159 -7.84 -4.13 8.73
C CYS A 159 -7.89 -5.00 9.99
N ALA A 160 -7.27 -6.18 9.93
CA ALA A 160 -6.96 -6.95 11.12
C ALA A 160 -6.00 -6.16 12.02
N ALA A 161 -6.32 -6.06 13.30
CA ALA A 161 -5.60 -5.21 14.25
C ALA A 161 -4.09 -5.54 14.31
N GLY A 162 -3.25 -4.53 14.06
CA GLY A 162 -1.80 -4.67 14.09
C GLY A 162 -1.19 -5.56 13.00
N ASN A 163 -1.94 -5.94 11.98
CA ASN A 163 -1.43 -6.78 10.89
C ASN A 163 -0.97 -5.92 9.70
N GLY A 164 0.35 -5.73 9.57
CA GLY A 164 0.95 -4.94 8.49
C GLY A 164 0.69 -5.50 7.10
N GLY A 165 0.73 -6.82 6.93
CA GLY A 165 0.44 -7.49 5.67
C GLY A 165 -1.01 -7.29 5.22
N ASN A 166 -1.97 -7.33 6.17
CA ASN A 166 -3.37 -7.05 5.88
C ASN A 166 -3.57 -5.57 5.51
N PHE A 167 -2.92 -4.63 6.21
CA PHE A 167 -2.96 -3.21 5.83
C PHE A 167 -2.46 -3.00 4.39
N LEU A 168 -1.31 -3.57 4.03
CA LEU A 168 -0.78 -3.47 2.67
C LEU A 168 -1.77 -4.02 1.64
N THR A 169 -2.44 -5.11 1.95
CA THR A 169 -3.44 -5.73 1.07
C THR A 169 -4.68 -4.87 0.91
N MET A 170 -5.21 -4.31 2.00
CA MET A 170 -6.36 -3.40 1.94
C MET A 170 -6.02 -2.10 1.20
N LEU A 171 -4.79 -1.61 1.33
CA LEU A 171 -4.33 -0.45 0.57
C LEU A 171 -4.22 -0.75 -0.93
N ASP A 172 -3.69 -1.92 -1.31
CA ASP A 172 -3.64 -2.32 -2.73
C ASP A 172 -5.05 -2.50 -3.30
N LEU A 173 -5.97 -3.06 -2.53
CA LEU A 173 -7.37 -3.17 -2.92
C LEU A 173 -8.01 -1.78 -3.11
N ALA A 174 -7.74 -0.84 -2.21
CA ALA A 174 -8.19 0.53 -2.34
C ALA A 174 -7.59 1.23 -3.57
N ASN A 175 -6.32 1.01 -3.85
CA ASN A 175 -5.66 1.51 -5.06
C ASN A 175 -6.28 0.93 -6.34
N ALA A 176 -6.54 -0.39 -6.37
CA ALA A 176 -7.14 -1.08 -7.51
C ALA A 176 -8.58 -0.62 -7.78
N ASN A 177 -9.35 -0.34 -6.72
CA ASN A 177 -10.74 0.10 -6.79
C ASN A 177 -10.90 1.62 -6.67
N SER A 178 -9.85 2.37 -6.97
CA SER A 178 -9.86 3.82 -6.90
C SER A 178 -10.89 4.44 -7.85
N SER A 179 -11.64 5.41 -7.33
CA SER A 179 -12.67 6.14 -8.07
C SER A 179 -12.36 7.65 -8.11
N ALA A 180 -12.73 8.30 -9.21
CA ALA A 180 -12.62 9.75 -9.31
C ALA A 180 -13.68 10.49 -8.47
N THR A 181 -14.79 9.84 -8.13
CA THR A 181 -15.96 10.45 -7.50
C THR A 181 -16.31 9.87 -6.13
N GLU A 182 -15.93 8.62 -5.87
CA GLU A 182 -16.24 7.93 -4.63
C GLU A 182 -15.00 7.76 -3.76
N ARG A 183 -15.19 7.91 -2.45
CA ARG A 183 -14.12 7.74 -1.47
C ARG A 183 -14.06 6.30 -0.96
N THR A 184 -12.84 5.74 -0.98
CA THR A 184 -12.57 4.45 -0.36
C THR A 184 -11.93 4.66 1.00
N CYS A 185 -12.54 4.08 2.04
CA CYS A 185 -12.05 4.21 3.40
C CYS A 185 -11.45 2.90 3.88
N ILE A 186 -10.25 2.98 4.49
CA ILE A 186 -9.56 1.91 5.19
C ILE A 186 -9.54 2.27 6.67
N PHE A 187 -10.08 1.41 7.52
CA PHE A 187 -10.06 1.59 8.96
C PHE A 187 -9.03 0.66 9.60
N LEU A 188 -8.21 1.23 10.49
CA LEU A 188 -7.16 0.52 11.23
C LEU A 188 -7.49 0.51 12.73
N PRO A 189 -7.94 -0.60 13.31
CA PRO A 189 -7.97 -0.76 14.75
C PRO A 189 -6.61 -0.49 15.41
N ASN A 190 -6.61 -0.21 16.71
CA ASN A 190 -5.35 -0.02 17.44
C ASN A 190 -4.42 -1.22 17.28
N GLY A 191 -3.17 -0.95 16.97
CA GLY A 191 -2.12 -1.94 16.77
C GLY A 191 -0.92 -1.35 16.03
N VAL A 192 0.18 -2.08 16.02
CA VAL A 192 1.38 -1.73 15.25
C VAL A 192 1.36 -2.51 13.94
N TYR A 193 1.10 -1.83 12.87
CA TYR A 193 1.13 -2.34 11.49
C TYR A 193 2.57 -2.29 10.99
N ASP A 194 3.35 -3.30 11.37
CA ASP A 194 4.77 -3.38 11.01
C ASP A 194 4.93 -3.85 9.56
N LEU A 195 5.49 -2.99 8.74
CA LEU A 195 5.76 -3.24 7.32
C LEU A 195 7.17 -3.82 7.09
N GLY A 196 7.90 -4.10 8.17
CA GLY A 196 9.26 -4.59 8.12
C GLY A 196 10.18 -3.62 7.38
N LYS A 197 10.93 -4.14 6.41
CA LYS A 197 11.84 -3.34 5.57
C LYS A 197 11.14 -2.72 4.34
N THR A 198 9.85 -2.88 4.20
CA THR A 198 9.10 -2.35 3.06
C THR A 198 9.20 -0.83 3.02
N VAL A 199 9.57 -0.30 1.87
CA VAL A 199 9.66 1.13 1.60
C VAL A 199 8.72 1.51 0.48
N LEU A 200 8.41 2.81 0.38
CA LEU A 200 7.57 3.38 -0.68
C LEU A 200 6.21 2.68 -0.81
N THR A 201 5.60 2.33 0.34
CA THR A 201 4.23 1.82 0.33
C THR A 201 3.33 2.85 -0.33
N THR A 202 2.85 2.53 -1.53
CA THR A 202 2.28 3.54 -2.43
C THR A 202 0.78 3.70 -2.27
N VAL A 203 0.33 4.93 -2.08
CA VAL A 203 -1.06 5.38 -2.20
C VAL A 203 -1.22 6.02 -3.57
N SER A 204 -1.57 5.21 -4.58
CA SER A 204 -1.71 5.67 -5.98
C SER A 204 -3.16 6.01 -6.36
N GLY A 205 -4.11 5.47 -5.63
CA GLY A 205 -5.53 5.73 -5.87
C GLY A 205 -5.96 7.14 -5.45
N ASN A 206 -6.98 7.66 -6.11
CA ASN A 206 -7.62 8.92 -5.71
C ASN A 206 -8.71 8.67 -4.66
N ASN A 207 -9.01 9.69 -3.86
CA ASN A 207 -10.10 9.65 -2.87
C ASN A 207 -9.97 8.49 -1.87
N ILE A 208 -8.77 8.23 -1.36
CA ILE A 208 -8.51 7.22 -0.32
C ILE A 208 -8.49 7.90 1.05
N SER A 209 -9.12 7.27 2.03
CA SER A 209 -9.01 7.62 3.45
C SER A 209 -8.34 6.49 4.21
N ILE A 210 -7.35 6.82 5.04
CA ILE A 210 -6.71 5.90 6.00
C ILE A 210 -7.02 6.44 7.39
N ILE A 211 -7.85 5.73 8.13
CA ILE A 211 -8.38 6.18 9.41
C ILE A 211 -7.97 5.20 10.50
N GLY A 212 -7.21 5.66 11.46
CA GLY A 212 -6.86 4.89 12.64
C GLY A 212 -7.92 5.00 13.74
N GLN A 213 -7.90 4.09 14.67
CA GLN A 213 -8.76 4.14 15.85
C GLN A 213 -8.28 5.20 16.84
N SER A 214 -6.98 5.42 16.96
CA SER A 214 -6.42 6.50 17.77
C SER A 214 -4.97 6.82 17.38
N MET A 215 -4.60 8.10 17.38
CA MET A 215 -3.25 8.56 17.02
C MET A 215 -2.14 7.83 17.79
N GLY A 216 -2.31 7.65 19.10
CA GLY A 216 -1.26 7.08 19.93
C GLY A 216 -1.12 5.58 19.92
N LYS A 217 -2.07 4.83 19.34
CA LYS A 217 -2.09 3.36 19.36
C LYS A 217 -2.25 2.70 18.00
N THR A 218 -2.62 3.44 16.97
CA THR A 218 -2.65 2.95 15.59
C THR A 218 -1.38 3.42 14.89
N ILE A 219 -0.41 2.53 14.71
CA ILE A 219 0.92 2.88 14.25
C ILE A 219 1.24 2.10 12.97
N ILE A 220 1.46 2.80 11.86
CA ILE A 220 2.00 2.23 10.63
C ILE A 220 3.51 2.48 10.66
N LYS A 221 4.29 1.42 10.64
CA LYS A 221 5.74 1.49 10.84
C LYS A 221 6.49 0.69 9.78
N ASN A 222 7.58 1.26 9.26
CA ASN A 222 8.62 0.50 8.57
C ASN A 222 9.99 0.68 9.27
N ALA A 223 10.94 -0.19 8.92
CA ALA A 223 12.33 -0.12 9.38
C ALA A 223 13.26 -0.42 8.19
N PRO A 224 13.50 0.55 7.30
CA PRO A 224 14.35 0.37 6.12
C PRO A 224 15.78 -0.01 6.48
N ASP A 225 16.44 -0.77 5.62
CA ASP A 225 17.88 -0.99 5.72
C ASP A 225 18.64 0.33 5.47
N ILE A 226 19.70 0.59 6.23
CA ILE A 226 20.56 1.77 6.10
C ILE A 226 21.14 1.92 4.68
N LYS A 227 21.44 0.79 4.00
CA LYS A 227 21.91 0.79 2.61
C LYS A 227 20.92 1.42 1.62
N ASN A 228 19.65 1.51 1.98
CA ASN A 228 18.58 2.11 1.18
C ASN A 228 18.27 3.55 1.61
N GLU A 229 19.10 4.12 2.49
CA GLU A 229 18.97 5.48 2.96
C GLU A 229 18.84 6.47 1.79
N GLY A 230 17.88 7.39 1.88
CA GLY A 230 17.67 8.43 0.88
C GLY A 230 16.28 9.06 0.99
N ILE A 231 16.20 10.34 0.64
CA ILE A 231 14.93 11.10 0.67
C ILE A 231 13.87 10.52 -0.28
N GLY A 232 14.27 9.87 -1.36
CA GLY A 232 13.37 9.28 -2.35
C GLY A 232 13.16 7.78 -2.23
N THR A 233 13.77 7.12 -1.24
CA THR A 233 13.88 5.65 -1.21
C THR A 233 13.44 5.01 0.10
N THR A 234 13.19 5.78 1.16
CA THR A 234 12.93 5.24 2.51
C THR A 234 11.50 5.40 3.00
N ALA A 235 10.65 6.14 2.29
CA ALA A 235 9.35 6.53 2.80
C ALA A 235 8.50 5.35 3.30
N THR A 236 7.88 5.52 4.47
CA THR A 236 6.88 4.59 4.99
C THR A 236 5.66 4.59 4.07
N LEU A 237 5.14 5.77 3.73
CA LEU A 237 4.10 5.94 2.70
C LEU A 237 4.58 6.87 1.59
N TYR A 238 4.25 6.52 0.36
CA TYR A 238 4.51 7.30 -0.85
C TYR A 238 3.20 7.60 -1.57
N VAL A 239 2.82 8.86 -1.66
CA VAL A 239 1.53 9.30 -2.23
C VAL A 239 1.74 9.83 -3.63
N THR A 240 1.00 9.29 -4.58
CA THR A 240 0.93 9.79 -5.96
C THR A 240 -0.49 10.10 -6.40
N GLY A 241 -1.48 9.59 -5.65
CA GLY A 241 -2.90 9.86 -5.86
C GLY A 241 -3.33 11.24 -5.36
N LYS A 242 -4.59 11.59 -5.62
CA LYS A 242 -5.20 12.85 -5.18
C LYS A 242 -6.24 12.62 -4.08
N ASN A 243 -6.45 13.65 -3.26
CA ASN A 243 -7.47 13.65 -2.21
C ASN A 243 -7.25 12.57 -1.15
N LEU A 244 -5.99 12.30 -0.77
CA LEU A 244 -5.70 11.47 0.39
C LEU A 244 -6.21 12.15 1.67
N TYR A 245 -6.86 11.38 2.52
CA TYR A 245 -7.23 11.79 3.88
C TYR A 245 -6.65 10.81 4.88
N MET A 246 -5.93 11.31 5.88
CA MET A 246 -5.44 10.49 7.00
C MET A 246 -5.94 11.08 8.32
N GLN A 247 -6.34 10.21 9.24
CA GLN A 247 -6.81 10.63 10.55
C GLN A 247 -6.48 9.62 11.65
N ASP A 248 -6.20 10.13 12.86
CA ASP A 248 -6.10 9.38 14.12
C ASP A 248 -5.08 8.22 14.08
N LEU A 249 -3.90 8.46 13.51
CA LEU A 249 -2.85 7.45 13.39
C LEU A 249 -1.45 8.04 13.54
N THR A 250 -0.47 7.17 13.76
CA THR A 250 0.95 7.48 13.74
C THR A 250 1.61 6.82 12.53
N LEU A 251 2.40 7.58 11.78
CA LEU A 251 3.38 7.04 10.83
C LEU A 251 4.75 7.05 11.50
N GLN A 252 5.49 5.94 11.39
CA GLN A 252 6.82 5.82 11.94
C GLN A 252 7.79 5.26 10.91
N ASN A 253 8.90 5.95 10.68
CA ASN A 253 10.06 5.39 10.00
C ASN A 253 11.13 5.10 11.04
N ALA A 254 11.44 3.82 11.23
CA ALA A 254 12.39 3.33 12.23
C ALA A 254 13.74 2.94 11.61
N LEU A 255 14.18 3.64 10.55
CA LEU A 255 15.56 3.54 10.07
C LEU A 255 16.50 3.88 11.23
N ASP A 256 17.58 3.11 11.38
CA ASP A 256 18.58 3.37 12.41
C ASP A 256 19.42 4.61 12.04
N TYR A 257 18.91 5.77 12.43
CA TYR A 257 19.51 7.06 12.16
C TYR A 257 20.93 7.18 12.70
N TYR A 258 21.15 6.69 13.91
CA TYR A 258 22.45 6.81 14.57
C TYR A 258 23.51 5.88 13.96
N ALA A 259 23.11 4.75 13.40
CA ALA A 259 24.03 3.87 12.68
C ALA A 259 24.29 4.32 11.23
N SER A 260 23.44 5.19 10.66
CA SER A 260 23.56 5.67 9.28
C SER A 260 24.64 6.72 9.08
N GLY A 261 25.25 7.25 10.14
CA GLY A 261 26.25 8.31 10.08
C GLY A 261 25.65 9.67 9.69
N SER A 262 26.20 10.30 8.65
CA SER A 262 25.76 11.64 8.21
C SER A 262 24.56 11.65 7.26
N ALA A 263 24.04 10.45 6.91
CA ALA A 263 23.02 10.31 5.86
C ALA A 263 21.77 9.79 6.52
N GLY A 264 21.07 9.59 7.14
CA GLY A 264 19.97 9.02 7.87
C GLY A 264 18.62 9.55 7.45
N ARG A 265 18.42 9.77 6.13
CA ARG A 265 17.14 10.22 5.61
C ARG A 265 16.10 9.14 5.77
N ALA A 266 15.07 9.44 6.54
CA ALA A 266 14.07 8.48 7.00
C ALA A 266 12.66 9.07 6.86
N VAL A 267 12.15 9.12 5.64
CA VAL A 267 10.89 9.76 5.33
C VAL A 267 9.70 8.95 5.89
N CYS A 268 8.83 9.57 6.66
CA CYS A 268 7.54 8.97 7.01
C CYS A 268 6.56 9.06 5.85
N LEU A 269 6.37 10.28 5.35
CA LEU A 269 5.43 10.55 4.27
C LEU A 269 6.15 11.31 3.15
N GLN A 270 6.30 10.66 2.01
CA GLN A 270 6.66 11.32 0.76
C GLN A 270 5.38 11.59 -0.01
N ASP A 271 5.03 12.87 -0.13
CA ASP A 271 3.77 13.28 -0.75
C ASP A 271 4.00 13.99 -2.08
N LYS A 272 3.72 13.26 -3.15
CA LYS A 272 3.72 13.74 -4.54
C LYS A 272 2.29 13.96 -5.08
N GLY A 273 1.31 13.70 -4.22
CA GLY A 273 -0.09 13.85 -4.54
C GLY A 273 -0.56 15.29 -4.56
N ASP A 274 -1.87 15.46 -4.52
CA ASP A 274 -2.54 16.75 -4.46
C ASP A 274 -3.77 16.66 -3.55
N ASN A 275 -4.07 17.74 -2.80
CA ASN A 275 -5.17 17.81 -1.84
C ASN A 275 -5.08 16.74 -0.72
N THR A 276 -3.90 16.54 -0.15
CA THR A 276 -3.74 15.68 1.02
C THR A 276 -4.19 16.42 2.30
N ILE A 277 -4.99 15.75 3.12
CA ILE A 277 -5.45 16.24 4.40
C ILE A 277 -5.05 15.24 5.49
N CYS A 278 -4.36 15.74 6.52
CA CYS A 278 -3.98 14.98 7.71
C CYS A 278 -4.57 15.63 8.96
N LYS A 279 -5.34 14.88 9.74
CA LYS A 279 -5.96 15.34 10.97
C LYS A 279 -5.62 14.41 12.12
N ASN A 280 -5.09 14.97 13.23
CA ASN A 280 -4.67 14.18 14.38
C ASN A 280 -3.74 13.03 13.97
N VAL A 281 -2.70 13.36 13.17
CA VAL A 281 -1.69 12.43 12.67
C VAL A 281 -0.34 12.76 13.31
N ARG A 282 0.34 11.73 13.83
CA ARG A 282 1.71 11.87 14.33
C ARG A 282 2.69 11.27 13.34
N MET A 283 3.81 11.96 13.09
CA MET A 283 4.95 11.41 12.37
C MET A 283 6.16 11.31 13.28
N LEU A 284 6.74 10.10 13.38
CA LEU A 284 7.91 9.80 14.17
C LEU A 284 9.05 9.37 13.27
N SER A 285 10.05 10.21 13.14
CA SER A 285 11.28 9.93 12.40
C SER A 285 12.38 10.91 12.79
N TYR A 286 13.42 10.97 12.00
CA TYR A 286 14.58 11.83 12.21
C TYR A 286 14.72 12.82 11.06
N GLN A 287 15.58 12.54 10.05
CA GLN A 287 15.80 13.44 8.93
C GLN A 287 14.74 13.26 7.83
N ASP A 288 14.28 14.37 7.25
CA ASP A 288 13.33 14.43 6.13
C ASP A 288 11.97 13.78 6.44
N THR A 289 11.46 13.89 7.66
CA THR A 289 10.25 13.17 8.13
C THR A 289 9.04 13.36 7.21
N TYR A 290 8.73 14.60 6.85
CA TYR A 290 7.69 14.92 5.87
C TYR A 290 8.30 15.57 4.62
N TYR A 291 8.19 14.89 3.52
CA TYR A 291 8.68 15.33 2.23
C TYR A 291 7.54 15.55 1.24
N SER A 292 7.08 16.79 1.11
CA SER A 292 6.07 17.20 0.13
C SER A 292 6.76 17.55 -1.20
N ASN A 293 6.99 16.56 -2.05
CA ASN A 293 7.76 16.76 -3.28
C ASN A 293 6.90 16.93 -4.54
N GLY A 294 5.62 17.19 -4.37
CA GLY A 294 4.69 17.60 -5.42
C GLY A 294 4.48 19.13 -5.45
N ASN A 295 3.71 19.58 -6.41
CA ASN A 295 3.22 20.97 -6.49
C ASN A 295 1.76 21.04 -6.01
N GLY A 296 1.40 20.19 -5.05
CA GLY A 296 0.05 20.03 -4.53
C GLY A 296 -0.26 20.99 -3.38
N LYS A 297 -1.47 20.81 -2.84
CA LYS A 297 -1.97 21.48 -1.65
C LYS A 297 -2.09 20.48 -0.53
N TYR A 298 -1.59 20.84 0.65
CA TYR A 298 -1.48 19.95 1.79
C TYR A 298 -1.98 20.66 3.05
N TYR A 299 -2.88 20.00 3.77
CA TYR A 299 -3.47 20.56 5.00
C TYR A 299 -3.24 19.62 6.18
N TRP A 300 -2.72 20.16 7.26
CA TRP A 300 -2.47 19.47 8.52
C TRP A 300 -3.22 20.13 9.65
N GLU A 301 -3.92 19.34 10.46
CA GLU A 301 -4.68 19.82 11.61
C GLU A 301 -4.42 18.93 12.83
N ASP A 302 -4.22 19.56 14.00
CA ASP A 302 -4.07 18.88 15.30
C ASP A 302 -3.03 17.75 15.30
N SER A 303 -1.94 17.93 14.55
CA SER A 303 -0.97 16.88 14.25
C SER A 303 0.41 17.17 14.85
N ASP A 304 1.17 16.11 15.13
CA ASP A 304 2.53 16.19 15.68
C ASP A 304 3.53 15.70 14.64
N ILE A 305 4.58 16.48 14.34
CA ILE A 305 5.65 16.08 13.44
C ILE A 305 6.99 16.16 14.18
N HIS A 306 7.65 15.02 14.31
CA HIS A 306 8.92 14.88 15.00
C HIS A 306 10.05 14.64 14.00
N GLY A 307 11.22 15.21 14.28
CA GLY A 307 12.41 14.95 13.48
C GLY A 307 13.61 15.79 13.86
N THR A 308 14.67 15.62 13.08
CA THR A 308 15.96 16.31 13.26
C THR A 308 16.19 17.33 12.14
N VAL A 309 17.04 16.99 11.17
CA VAL A 309 17.41 17.84 10.04
C VAL A 309 16.33 17.78 8.96
N ASP A 310 15.93 18.92 8.44
CA ASP A 310 15.00 19.06 7.31
C ASP A 310 13.71 18.23 7.47
N PHE A 311 13.25 18.04 8.71
CA PHE A 311 12.10 17.17 8.99
C PHE A 311 10.78 17.67 8.36
N LEU A 312 10.76 18.89 7.89
CA LEU A 312 9.76 19.45 6.99
C LEU A 312 10.47 19.96 5.74
N CYS A 313 10.33 19.29 4.62
CA CYS A 313 11.04 19.66 3.39
C CYS A 313 10.17 19.43 2.14
N GLY A 314 10.64 20.00 1.02
CA GLY A 314 9.99 19.84 -0.28
C GLY A 314 9.34 21.10 -0.81
N GLY A 315 8.19 20.95 -1.48
CA GLY A 315 7.49 22.02 -2.19
C GLY A 315 5.98 21.93 -2.04
N GLY A 316 5.26 22.75 -2.82
CA GLY A 316 3.81 22.86 -2.75
C GLY A 316 3.33 23.82 -1.65
N ASP A 317 2.02 23.98 -1.55
CA ASP A 317 1.38 24.83 -0.57
C ASP A 317 0.98 24.00 0.66
N VAL A 318 1.71 24.14 1.75
CA VAL A 318 1.45 23.39 3.01
C VAL A 318 0.89 24.33 4.07
N TYR A 319 -0.28 23.99 4.60
CA TYR A 319 -0.91 24.73 5.67
C TYR A 319 -1.01 23.88 6.94
N TYR A 320 -0.46 24.38 8.05
CA TYR A 320 -0.49 23.72 9.36
C TYR A 320 -1.40 24.49 10.31
N ASN A 321 -2.41 23.82 10.85
CA ASN A 321 -3.38 24.36 11.80
C ASN A 321 -3.28 23.60 13.14
N ARG A 322 -2.89 24.29 14.21
CA ARG A 322 -2.72 23.70 15.55
C ARG A 322 -1.79 22.48 15.57
N CYS A 323 -0.73 22.52 14.77
CA CYS A 323 0.26 21.43 14.73
C CYS A 323 1.41 21.70 15.71
N THR A 324 1.99 20.60 16.22
CA THR A 324 3.19 20.61 17.06
C THR A 324 4.38 20.12 16.25
N PHE A 325 5.49 20.85 16.29
CA PHE A 325 6.76 20.46 15.70
C PHE A 325 7.77 20.16 16.80
N VAL A 326 8.31 18.95 16.78
CA VAL A 326 9.25 18.48 17.82
C VAL A 326 10.60 18.19 17.19
N THR A 327 11.63 18.83 17.68
CA THR A 327 13.01 18.51 17.31
C THR A 327 13.55 17.46 18.26
N GLU A 328 14.02 16.34 17.70
CA GLU A 328 14.57 15.19 18.41
C GLU A 328 16.11 15.33 18.66
#